data_5076b0361eb2df9c5bb6b00e191dda1b
#
_entry.id   5076b0361eb2df9c5bb6b00e191dda1b
#
_cell.length_a   1.000
_cell.length_b   1.000
_cell.length_c   1.000
_cell.angle_alpha   90.00
_cell.angle_beta   90.00
_cell.angle_gamma   90.00
#
_symmetry.space_group_name_H-M   'P 1'
#
loop_
_entity.id
_entity.type
_entity.pdbx_description
1 polymer ?
#
loop_
_entity_poly.entity_id
_entity_poly.type
_entity_poly.pdbx_seq_one_letter_code
_entity_poly.pdbx_strand_id
1 'polypeptide(L)'
;MKKVLVISTSLRNHSNSHAMAEAFARGAMESGNEVELISLQDKDIRFCRGCLACQKTGKCVINDDAPAIVAKMHDADVIAFATPIYYYEMSGQMKTLLDRANPLYGSDYSFTDIYMLTCAAEDEPEVPGRAISGLGGWIDCFERASLKGNVFAGGVTDPNEIQGHKALAEALEMGKAIF
;
A
#
# COMPACT_ATOMS: atom_id res chain seq x y z
N MET A 1 16.02 13.00 -3.82
CA MET A 1 14.68 12.87 -4.44
C MET A 1 14.44 11.39 -4.67
N LYS A 2 13.46 10.82 -4.00
CA LYS A 2 13.04 9.41 -4.12
C LYS A 2 11.80 9.29 -5.01
N LYS A 3 11.62 8.12 -5.60
CA LYS A 3 10.37 7.73 -6.26
C LYS A 3 9.46 7.07 -5.23
N VAL A 4 8.34 7.69 -4.94
CA VAL A 4 7.37 7.25 -3.94
C VAL A 4 6.10 6.78 -4.63
N LEU A 5 5.76 5.51 -4.45
CA LEU A 5 4.53 4.94 -4.94
C LEU A 5 3.55 4.76 -3.77
N VAL A 6 2.40 5.39 -3.86
CA VAL A 6 1.32 5.25 -2.87
C VAL A 6 0.20 4.45 -3.50
N ILE A 7 -0.24 3.38 -2.87
CA ILE A 7 -1.29 2.48 -3.38
C ILE A 7 -2.47 2.47 -2.42
N SER A 8 -3.58 3.04 -2.87
CA SER A 8 -4.86 2.98 -2.16
C SER A 8 -5.65 1.77 -2.60
N THR A 9 -5.98 0.88 -1.67
CA THR A 9 -6.57 -0.43 -1.98
C THR A 9 -8.08 -0.52 -1.75
N SER A 10 -8.70 0.53 -1.22
CA SER A 10 -10.15 0.59 -1.05
C SER A 10 -10.86 0.77 -2.39
N LEU A 11 -11.95 0.04 -2.59
CA LEU A 11 -12.84 0.23 -3.77
C LEU A 11 -14.00 1.19 -3.48
N ARG A 12 -14.06 1.76 -2.29
CA ARG A 12 -15.15 2.64 -1.85
C ARG A 12 -14.89 4.07 -2.30
N ASN A 13 -15.91 4.73 -2.86
CA ASN A 13 -15.88 6.18 -3.10
C ASN A 13 -15.69 6.93 -1.77
N HIS A 14 -14.90 8.00 -1.79
CA HIS A 14 -14.61 8.81 -0.60
C HIS A 14 -14.09 7.99 0.59
N SER A 15 -13.24 7.03 0.29
CA SER A 15 -12.69 6.10 1.28
C SER A 15 -11.78 6.82 2.29
N ASN A 16 -11.91 6.44 3.57
CA ASN A 16 -11.08 6.96 4.65
C ASN A 16 -9.60 6.59 4.45
N SER A 17 -9.29 5.36 4.01
CA SER A 17 -7.91 4.97 3.71
C SER A 17 -7.34 5.68 2.48
N HIS A 18 -8.17 6.03 1.49
CA HIS A 18 -7.73 6.83 0.35
C HIS A 18 -7.33 8.25 0.78
N ALA A 19 -8.10 8.88 1.67
CA ALA A 19 -7.75 10.19 2.21
C ALA A 19 -6.40 10.18 2.96
N MET A 20 -6.08 9.08 3.66
CA MET A 20 -4.75 8.91 4.26
C MET A 20 -3.65 8.78 3.21
N ALA A 21 -3.92 8.03 2.12
CA ALA A 21 -2.99 7.93 0.99
C ALA A 21 -2.69 9.29 0.36
N GLU A 22 -3.73 10.12 0.16
CA GLU A 22 -3.58 11.48 -0.36
C GLU A 22 -2.77 12.37 0.60
N ALA A 23 -3.01 12.27 1.91
CA ALA A 23 -2.26 13.03 2.91
C ALA A 23 -0.78 12.65 2.92
N PHE A 24 -0.45 11.35 2.91
CA PHE A 24 0.92 10.85 2.81
C PHE A 24 1.60 11.29 1.51
N ALA A 25 0.92 11.12 0.36
CA ALA A 25 1.43 11.52 -0.95
C ALA A 25 1.76 13.01 -0.98
N ARG A 26 0.87 13.87 -0.45
CA ARG A 26 1.10 15.31 -0.33
C ARG A 26 2.33 15.61 0.51
N GLY A 27 2.50 14.96 1.68
CA GLY A 27 3.68 15.14 2.51
C GLY A 27 4.97 14.78 1.78
N ALA A 28 4.99 13.66 1.06
CA ALA A 28 6.14 13.23 0.27
C ALA A 28 6.46 14.21 -0.88
N MET A 29 5.44 14.77 -1.54
CA MET A 29 5.64 15.83 -2.56
C MET A 29 6.19 17.12 -1.95
N GLU A 30 5.70 17.54 -0.79
CA GLU A 30 6.19 18.73 -0.08
C GLU A 30 7.67 18.62 0.30
N SER A 31 8.19 17.39 0.48
CA SER A 31 9.60 17.11 0.72
C SER A 31 10.44 16.94 -0.57
N GLY A 32 9.86 17.24 -1.73
CA GLY A 32 10.59 17.26 -3.01
C GLY A 32 10.76 15.89 -3.67
N ASN A 33 9.96 14.90 -3.30
CA ASN A 33 10.00 13.58 -3.93
C ASN A 33 9.09 13.49 -5.17
N GLU A 34 9.42 12.57 -6.08
CA GLU A 34 8.56 12.17 -7.20
C GLU A 34 7.51 11.19 -6.68
N VAL A 35 6.23 11.57 -6.72
CA VAL A 35 5.15 10.80 -6.09
C VAL A 35 4.11 10.40 -7.12
N GLU A 36 3.76 9.11 -7.12
CA GLU A 36 2.61 8.60 -7.84
C GLU A 36 1.62 7.96 -6.85
N LEU A 37 0.34 8.36 -6.94
CA LEU A 37 -0.76 7.73 -6.19
C LEU A 37 -1.61 6.90 -7.15
N ILE A 38 -1.76 5.61 -6.84
CA ILE A 38 -2.62 4.67 -7.57
C ILE A 38 -3.78 4.26 -6.68
N SER A 39 -5.01 4.42 -7.18
CA SER A 39 -6.19 3.79 -6.58
C SER A 39 -6.49 2.47 -7.28
N LEU A 40 -6.83 1.44 -6.51
CA LEU A 40 -7.31 0.16 -7.06
C LEU A 40 -8.81 0.18 -7.40
N GLN A 41 -9.51 1.27 -7.13
CA GLN A 41 -10.98 1.37 -7.28
C GLN A 41 -11.45 1.01 -8.68
N ASP A 42 -10.73 1.46 -9.72
CA ASP A 42 -11.11 1.25 -11.12
C ASP A 42 -10.17 0.26 -11.83
N LYS A 43 -9.51 -0.63 -11.07
CA LYS A 43 -8.54 -1.59 -11.60
C LYS A 43 -9.12 -3.00 -11.67
N ASP A 44 -8.91 -3.67 -12.79
CA ASP A 44 -9.13 -5.11 -12.91
C ASP A 44 -7.87 -5.85 -12.43
N ILE A 45 -7.96 -6.48 -11.25
CA ILE A 45 -6.88 -7.28 -10.68
C ILE A 45 -7.43 -8.66 -10.32
N ARG A 46 -7.15 -9.64 -11.17
CA ARG A 46 -7.56 -11.02 -10.96
C ARG A 46 -6.62 -11.77 -10.03
N PHE A 47 -7.11 -12.82 -9.41
CA PHE A 47 -6.34 -13.61 -8.44
C PHE A 47 -5.13 -14.29 -9.07
N CYS A 48 -4.04 -14.39 -8.30
CA CYS A 48 -2.88 -15.20 -8.65
C CYS A 48 -3.29 -16.68 -8.78
N ARG A 49 -2.78 -17.35 -9.81
CA ARG A 49 -3.05 -18.79 -10.06
C ARG A 49 -1.91 -19.70 -9.58
N GLY A 50 -0.86 -19.14 -9.00
CA GLY A 50 0.30 -19.92 -8.54
C GLY A 50 1.09 -20.64 -9.64
N CYS A 51 0.97 -20.19 -10.91
CA CYS A 51 1.58 -20.88 -12.05
C CYS A 51 3.11 -20.70 -12.18
N LEU A 52 3.70 -19.78 -11.40
CA LEU A 52 5.13 -19.48 -11.35
C LEU A 52 5.77 -19.06 -12.68
N ALA A 53 4.98 -18.80 -13.74
CA ALA A 53 5.51 -18.36 -15.02
C ALA A 53 6.30 -17.03 -14.88
N CYS A 54 5.87 -16.15 -13.98
CA CYS A 54 6.51 -14.87 -13.71
C CYS A 54 7.94 -15.00 -13.18
N GLN A 55 8.28 -16.07 -12.48
CA GLN A 55 9.66 -16.31 -12.01
C GLN A 55 10.63 -16.61 -13.16
N LYS A 56 10.11 -17.07 -14.30
CA LYS A 56 10.92 -17.34 -15.50
C LYS A 56 10.97 -16.17 -16.48
N THR A 57 9.89 -15.40 -16.54
CA THR A 57 9.70 -14.34 -17.54
C THR A 57 9.83 -12.93 -16.99
N GLY A 58 9.90 -12.77 -15.66
CA GLY A 58 9.85 -11.46 -14.98
C GLY A 58 8.50 -10.77 -15.06
N LYS A 59 7.46 -11.39 -15.64
CA LYS A 59 6.14 -10.77 -15.85
C LYS A 59 5.01 -11.77 -15.60
N CYS A 60 3.91 -11.29 -15.04
CA CYS A 60 2.71 -12.09 -14.88
C CYS A 60 2.04 -12.33 -16.24
N VAL A 61 1.59 -13.58 -16.48
CA VAL A 61 0.90 -13.97 -17.71
C VAL A 61 -0.57 -13.57 -17.74
N ILE A 62 -1.14 -13.14 -16.60
CA ILE A 62 -2.52 -12.65 -16.53
C ILE A 62 -2.55 -11.22 -17.05
N ASN A 63 -3.29 -11.01 -18.13
CA ASN A 63 -3.43 -9.70 -18.77
C ASN A 63 -4.55 -8.91 -18.10
N ASP A 64 -4.19 -8.07 -17.14
CA ASP A 64 -5.04 -7.14 -16.39
C ASP A 64 -4.17 -5.96 -15.90
N ASP A 65 -4.65 -5.16 -14.92
CA ASP A 65 -3.91 -3.98 -14.45
C ASP A 65 -2.72 -4.31 -13.52
N ALA A 66 -2.67 -5.50 -12.92
CA ALA A 66 -1.63 -5.83 -11.95
C ALA A 66 -0.20 -5.75 -12.51
N PRO A 67 0.12 -6.25 -13.74
CA PRO A 67 1.48 -6.16 -14.26
C PRO A 67 2.01 -4.73 -14.36
N ALA A 68 1.17 -3.76 -14.72
CA ALA A 68 1.57 -2.35 -14.80
C ALA A 68 1.85 -1.76 -13.41
N ILE A 69 1.03 -2.09 -12.41
CA ILE A 69 1.25 -1.65 -11.03
C ILE A 69 2.52 -2.30 -10.46
N VAL A 70 2.73 -3.58 -10.68
CA VAL A 70 3.92 -4.30 -10.21
C VAL A 70 5.21 -3.75 -10.82
N ALA A 71 5.19 -3.33 -12.09
CA ALA A 71 6.34 -2.66 -12.71
C ALA A 71 6.66 -1.33 -12.01
N LYS A 72 5.65 -0.56 -11.60
CA LYS A 72 5.85 0.67 -10.81
C LYS A 72 6.36 0.37 -9.39
N MET A 73 5.89 -0.72 -8.77
CA MET A 73 6.43 -1.18 -7.48
C MET A 73 7.93 -1.54 -7.60
N HIS A 74 8.33 -2.17 -8.70
CA HIS A 74 9.72 -2.52 -8.97
C HIS A 74 10.64 -1.30 -8.98
N ASP A 75 10.19 -0.21 -9.60
CA ASP A 75 10.98 1.00 -9.88
C ASP A 75 10.90 2.06 -8.77
N ALA A 76 10.01 1.87 -7.79
CA ALA A 76 9.83 2.78 -6.66
C ALA A 76 10.93 2.56 -5.61
N ASP A 77 11.41 3.64 -4.97
CA ASP A 77 12.30 3.56 -3.79
C ASP A 77 11.49 3.33 -2.51
N VAL A 78 10.28 3.87 -2.48
CA VAL A 78 9.36 3.85 -1.33
C VAL A 78 7.99 3.40 -1.80
N ILE A 79 7.35 2.48 -1.05
CA ILE A 79 5.97 2.06 -1.29
C ILE A 79 5.14 2.26 -0.03
N ALA A 80 4.03 2.99 -0.15
CA ALA A 80 3.04 3.14 0.91
C ALA A 80 1.73 2.45 0.51
N PHE A 81 1.26 1.54 1.34
CA PHE A 81 -0.03 0.88 1.17
C PHE A 81 -1.08 1.49 2.08
N ALA A 82 -2.19 1.94 1.53
CA ALA A 82 -3.35 2.41 2.28
C ALA A 82 -4.52 1.44 2.11
N THR A 83 -4.99 0.85 3.22
CA THR A 83 -5.99 -0.21 3.19
C THR A 83 -7.02 -0.06 4.33
N PRO A 84 -8.30 -0.31 4.08
CA PRO A 84 -9.25 -0.52 5.16
C PRO A 84 -8.99 -1.87 5.84
N ILE A 85 -9.26 -1.94 7.14
CA ILE A 85 -9.23 -3.19 7.90
C ILE A 85 -10.59 -3.87 7.80
N TYR A 86 -10.61 -5.10 7.32
CA TYR A 86 -11.77 -5.97 7.29
C TYR A 86 -11.46 -7.25 8.07
N TYR A 87 -12.24 -7.53 9.11
CA TYR A 87 -12.01 -8.69 9.99
C TYR A 87 -10.57 -8.76 10.53
N TYR A 88 -10.04 -7.59 10.98
CA TYR A 88 -8.69 -7.40 11.53
C TYR A 88 -7.54 -7.61 10.52
N GLU A 89 -7.84 -7.74 9.24
CA GLU A 89 -6.86 -7.97 8.16
C GLU A 89 -6.90 -6.87 7.10
N MET A 90 -5.84 -6.80 6.28
CA MET A 90 -5.84 -5.95 5.09
C MET A 90 -6.97 -6.34 4.14
N SER A 91 -7.43 -5.41 3.33
CA SER A 91 -8.47 -5.70 2.33
C SER A 91 -8.03 -6.83 1.38
N GLY A 92 -9.00 -7.61 0.88
CA GLY A 92 -8.74 -8.66 -0.11
C GLY A 92 -8.09 -8.12 -1.38
N GLN A 93 -8.38 -6.88 -1.76
CA GLN A 93 -7.77 -6.20 -2.91
C GLN A 93 -6.26 -5.99 -2.71
N MET A 94 -5.86 -5.53 -1.52
CA MET A 94 -4.45 -5.40 -1.17
C MET A 94 -3.75 -6.75 -1.22
N LYS A 95 -4.31 -7.76 -0.55
CA LYS A 95 -3.74 -9.12 -0.54
C LYS A 95 -3.62 -9.70 -1.95
N THR A 96 -4.62 -9.49 -2.80
CA THR A 96 -4.59 -9.92 -4.21
C THR A 96 -3.44 -9.25 -4.96
N LEU A 97 -3.23 -7.93 -4.78
CA LEU A 97 -2.10 -7.24 -5.41
C LEU A 97 -0.75 -7.79 -4.92
N LEU A 98 -0.60 -8.02 -3.61
CA LEU A 98 0.64 -8.60 -3.05
C LEU A 98 0.92 -10.00 -3.62
N ASP A 99 -0.09 -10.85 -3.78
CA ASP A 99 0.04 -12.17 -4.43
C ASP A 99 0.43 -12.04 -5.92
N ARG A 100 -0.06 -11.00 -6.60
CA ARG A 100 0.27 -10.72 -7.99
C ARG A 100 1.64 -10.05 -8.17
N ALA A 101 2.24 -9.55 -7.08
CA ALA A 101 3.59 -8.98 -7.07
C ALA A 101 4.71 -10.03 -7.04
N ASN A 102 4.39 -11.31 -7.22
CA ASN A 102 5.39 -12.40 -7.28
C ASN A 102 6.50 -12.23 -8.35
N PRO A 103 6.33 -11.47 -9.47
CA PRO A 103 7.46 -11.13 -10.34
C PRO A 103 8.60 -10.37 -9.65
N LEU A 104 8.33 -9.67 -8.54
CA LEU A 104 9.35 -8.93 -7.77
C LEU A 104 10.27 -9.86 -6.98
N TYR A 105 9.81 -11.07 -6.65
CA TYR A 105 10.61 -12.04 -5.91
C TYR A 105 11.81 -12.48 -6.73
N GLY A 106 13.01 -12.22 -6.22
CA GLY A 106 14.27 -12.51 -6.92
C GLY A 106 14.62 -11.55 -8.04
N SER A 107 13.87 -10.44 -8.21
CA SER A 107 14.23 -9.36 -9.14
C SER A 107 15.22 -8.36 -8.50
N ASP A 108 15.68 -7.41 -9.29
CA ASP A 108 16.52 -6.29 -8.87
C ASP A 108 15.72 -5.06 -8.40
N TYR A 109 14.55 -5.29 -7.80
CA TYR A 109 13.66 -4.23 -7.30
C TYR A 109 14.39 -3.11 -6.56
N SER A 110 13.83 -1.88 -6.61
CA SER A 110 14.45 -0.68 -6.02
C SER A 110 14.02 -0.38 -4.59
N PHE A 111 12.79 -0.76 -4.21
CA PHE A 111 12.20 -0.35 -2.92
C PHE A 111 12.95 -0.89 -1.70
N THR A 112 13.09 0.00 -0.70
CA THR A 112 13.65 -0.34 0.61
C THR A 112 12.72 0.03 1.74
N ASP A 113 11.92 1.06 1.55
CA ASP A 113 11.09 1.65 2.59
C ASP A 113 9.60 1.38 2.32
N ILE A 114 8.96 0.63 3.21
CA ILE A 114 7.54 0.31 3.13
C ILE A 114 6.79 1.02 4.26
N TYR A 115 5.63 1.58 3.94
CA TYR A 115 4.72 2.22 4.88
C TYR A 115 3.33 1.61 4.80
N MET A 116 2.59 1.62 5.92
CA MET A 116 1.23 1.12 5.97
C MET A 116 0.30 2.14 6.62
N LEU A 117 -0.79 2.46 5.92
CA LEU A 117 -1.84 3.37 6.37
C LEU A 117 -3.14 2.57 6.47
N THR A 118 -3.75 2.52 7.65
CA THR A 118 -4.92 1.67 7.89
C THR A 118 -6.05 2.45 8.53
N CYS A 119 -7.29 2.03 8.27
CA CYS A 119 -8.46 2.56 8.96
C CYS A 119 -9.46 1.45 9.29
N ALA A 120 -10.18 1.61 10.40
CA ALA A 120 -11.19 0.66 10.88
C ALA A 120 -12.32 1.36 11.62
N ALA A 121 -13.44 0.64 11.81
CA ALA A 121 -14.54 1.06 12.66
C ALA A 121 -14.17 1.04 14.16
N GLU A 122 -13.36 0.06 14.56
CA GLU A 122 -12.84 -0.06 15.93
C GLU A 122 -11.65 0.88 16.13
N ASP A 123 -11.45 1.36 17.36
CA ASP A 123 -10.44 2.39 17.69
C ASP A 123 -9.28 1.85 18.55
N GLU A 124 -9.31 0.57 18.90
CA GLU A 124 -8.26 -0.04 19.72
C GLU A 124 -6.94 -0.13 18.92
N PRO A 125 -5.80 0.23 19.52
CA PRO A 125 -4.49 0.29 18.85
C PRO A 125 -4.03 -1.04 18.23
N GLU A 126 -4.53 -2.17 18.73
CA GLU A 126 -4.19 -3.52 18.29
C GLU A 126 -4.88 -3.94 16.98
N VAL A 127 -5.94 -3.24 16.59
CA VAL A 127 -6.79 -3.57 15.42
C VAL A 127 -5.98 -3.78 14.13
N PRO A 128 -4.98 -2.96 13.78
CA PRO A 128 -4.21 -3.17 12.55
C PRO A 128 -3.13 -4.25 12.66
N GLY A 129 -2.92 -4.85 13.84
CA GLY A 129 -1.78 -5.72 14.12
C GLY A 129 -1.66 -6.93 13.18
N ARG A 130 -2.78 -7.58 12.82
CA ARG A 130 -2.77 -8.72 11.88
C ARG A 130 -2.45 -8.28 10.46
N ALA A 131 -3.02 -7.17 10.02
CA ALA A 131 -2.73 -6.62 8.70
C ALA A 131 -1.25 -6.20 8.57
N ILE A 132 -0.69 -5.58 9.62
CA ILE A 132 0.74 -5.24 9.70
C ILE A 132 1.60 -6.52 9.65
N SER A 133 1.23 -7.56 10.42
CA SER A 133 1.93 -8.84 10.40
C SER A 133 1.85 -9.53 9.04
N GLY A 134 0.67 -9.49 8.38
CA GLY A 134 0.48 -10.04 7.04
C GLY A 134 1.34 -9.34 5.98
N LEU A 135 1.41 -7.99 6.03
CA LEU A 135 2.33 -7.23 5.18
C LEU A 135 3.79 -7.53 5.53
N GLY A 136 4.12 -7.68 6.80
CA GLY A 136 5.45 -8.07 7.28
C GLY A 136 5.92 -9.38 6.64
N GLY A 137 5.07 -10.40 6.58
CA GLY A 137 5.40 -11.66 5.91
C GLY A 137 5.69 -11.50 4.40
N TRP A 138 5.06 -10.54 3.72
CA TRP A 138 5.41 -10.20 2.34
C TRP A 138 6.75 -9.46 2.28
N ILE A 139 7.00 -8.50 3.18
CA ILE A 139 8.25 -7.73 3.25
C ILE A 139 9.44 -8.65 3.52
N ASP A 140 9.30 -9.65 4.39
CA ASP A 140 10.36 -10.60 4.74
C ASP A 140 10.87 -11.44 3.55
N CYS A 141 10.12 -11.43 2.43
CA CYS A 141 10.58 -12.03 1.17
C CYS A 141 11.56 -11.13 0.38
N PHE A 142 11.83 -9.90 0.86
CA PHE A 142 12.65 -8.90 0.18
C PHE A 142 13.77 -8.40 1.11
N GLU A 143 14.98 -8.89 0.92
CA GLU A 143 16.13 -8.67 1.82
C GLU A 143 16.45 -7.19 2.12
N ARG A 144 16.15 -6.29 1.17
CA ARG A 144 16.47 -4.86 1.29
C ARG A 144 15.29 -4.04 1.83
N ALA A 145 14.09 -4.61 1.91
CA ALA A 145 12.89 -3.89 2.31
C ALA A 145 12.64 -4.00 3.81
N SER A 146 12.05 -2.96 4.38
CA SER A 146 11.59 -2.96 5.77
C SER A 146 10.38 -2.05 5.96
N LEU A 147 9.51 -2.39 6.92
CA LEU A 147 8.43 -1.51 7.34
C LEU A 147 9.01 -0.35 8.14
N LYS A 148 8.88 0.87 7.63
CA LYS A 148 9.42 2.10 8.26
C LYS A 148 8.43 2.79 9.17
N GLY A 149 7.14 2.57 8.95
CA GLY A 149 6.11 3.16 9.79
C GLY A 149 4.72 2.73 9.39
N ASN A 150 3.79 2.94 10.31
CA ASN A 150 2.37 2.76 10.07
C ASN A 150 1.57 3.89 10.74
N VAL A 151 0.41 4.22 10.17
CA VAL A 151 -0.58 5.11 10.77
C VAL A 151 -1.92 4.39 10.79
N PHE A 152 -2.62 4.49 11.90
CA PHE A 152 -3.94 3.90 12.08
C PHE A 152 -4.98 4.98 12.41
N ALA A 153 -6.09 4.96 11.67
CA ALA A 153 -7.27 5.74 11.94
C ALA A 153 -8.39 4.80 12.41
N GLY A 154 -8.57 4.71 13.72
CA GLY A 154 -9.68 3.97 14.33
C GLY A 154 -10.95 4.81 14.41
N GLY A 155 -12.09 4.16 14.65
CA GLY A 155 -13.37 4.83 14.83
C GLY A 155 -13.96 5.47 13.58
N VAL A 156 -13.55 5.05 12.37
CA VAL A 156 -14.04 5.58 11.10
C VAL A 156 -14.67 4.50 10.23
N THR A 157 -15.96 4.66 9.92
CA THR A 157 -16.77 3.67 9.17
C THR A 157 -17.33 4.26 7.89
N ASP A 158 -17.96 5.43 7.97
CA ASP A 158 -18.64 6.05 6.85
C ASP A 158 -17.68 6.77 5.89
N PRO A 159 -18.04 6.92 4.61
CA PRO A 159 -17.24 7.70 3.66
C PRO A 159 -16.98 9.13 4.19
N ASN A 160 -15.75 9.62 4.05
CA ASN A 160 -15.30 10.93 4.53
C ASN A 160 -15.29 11.11 6.06
N GLU A 161 -15.62 10.14 6.86
CA GLU A 161 -15.66 10.28 8.32
C GLU A 161 -14.29 10.62 8.94
N ILE A 162 -13.22 10.29 8.23
CA ILE A 162 -11.84 10.62 8.64
C ILE A 162 -11.52 12.12 8.62
N GLN A 163 -12.41 12.97 8.08
CA GLN A 163 -12.15 14.42 8.03
C GLN A 163 -11.98 14.99 9.43
N GLY A 164 -10.84 15.66 9.66
CA GLY A 164 -10.45 16.17 10.99
C GLY A 164 -9.81 15.14 11.93
N HIS A 165 -9.71 13.88 11.53
CA HIS A 165 -9.03 12.85 12.32
C HIS A 165 -7.52 13.09 12.34
N LYS A 166 -6.86 12.92 13.51
CA LYS A 166 -5.42 13.12 13.70
C LYS A 166 -4.53 12.32 12.75
N ALA A 167 -4.99 11.13 12.34
CA ALA A 167 -4.26 10.24 11.44
C ALA A 167 -3.97 10.88 10.06
N LEU A 168 -4.77 11.86 9.61
CA LEU A 168 -4.46 12.61 8.38
C LEU A 168 -3.20 13.47 8.54
N ALA A 169 -3.06 14.13 9.70
CA ALA A 169 -1.85 14.91 10.01
C ALA A 169 -0.64 13.98 10.19
N GLU A 170 -0.82 12.86 10.89
CA GLU A 170 0.23 11.85 11.10
C GLU A 170 0.71 11.27 9.75
N ALA A 171 -0.20 10.95 8.82
CA ALA A 171 0.14 10.46 7.48
C ALA A 171 0.89 11.52 6.66
N LEU A 172 0.46 12.80 6.73
CA LEU A 172 1.14 13.90 6.08
C LEU A 172 2.59 14.05 6.58
N GLU A 173 2.78 14.08 7.90
CA GLU A 173 4.11 14.23 8.51
C GLU A 173 5.00 13.01 8.23
N MET A 174 4.42 11.80 8.19
CA MET A 174 5.14 10.59 7.78
C MET A 174 5.62 10.69 6.32
N GLY A 175 4.80 11.21 5.42
CA GLY A 175 5.21 11.48 4.04
C GLY A 175 6.32 12.54 3.94
N LYS A 176 6.26 13.61 4.74
CA LYS A 176 7.29 14.65 4.81
C LYS A 176 8.65 14.13 5.31
N ALA A 177 8.64 13.07 6.09
CA ALA A 177 9.88 12.46 6.63
C ALA A 177 10.64 11.60 5.60
N ILE A 178 10.20 11.51 4.35
CA ILE A 178 10.89 10.79 3.27
C ILE A 178 11.98 11.68 2.67
N PHE A 179 13.26 11.29 2.84
CA PHE A 179 14.45 12.00 2.36
C PHE A 179 15.25 11.16 1.37
#